data_6391e3cdff9a9d03e0b690dcfc47866d
#
_entry.id   6391e3cdff9a9d03e0b690dcfc47866d
#
_cell.length_a   1.000
_cell.length_b   1.000
_cell.length_c   1.000
_cell.angle_alpha   90.00
_cell.angle_beta   90.00
_cell.angle_gamma   90.00
#
_symmetry.space_group_name_H-M   'P 1'
#
loop_
_entity.id
_entity.type
_entity.pdbx_description
1 polymer ?
#
loop_
_entity_poly.entity_id
_entity_poly.type
_entity_poly.pdbx_seq_one_letter_code
_entity_poly.pdbx_strand_id
1 'polypeptide(L)'
;GMETAPGGNLKLTYGMPVIDPDVTKSRGEIFDTEANLTRIARDNVNRRSGKNMLAGKIQIILFSKEIAGQGRIYDINSIFERDPSDAILAWVVVVDGSPRSLIHQAEDNFTDKPRPSIYMNEILERAVATASTIETRIYNYDLISVAPGIDNITPLIKIADKSIEVKGSALFSKGKMVGTINAQENGLLTSMMKTLKHKKFTYNASLLPVADESYSEKQSAAIQLFQNSKKIKVSIRNNKPVVDIYLDFSGNADEYKWDNLNDEKEVKKFDEHFQEQIQQECQKLIEYMQKIGSDPIGIGDMVRAKNNDYFKKVDWHTTYKSAQITTHVKFHLIEYGDIQ
;
A
#
# COMPACT_ATOMS: atom_id res chain seq x y z
N GLY A 1 -5.94 17.64 1.41
CA GLY A 1 -4.75 17.37 2.22
C GLY A 1 -4.99 17.72 3.67
N MET A 2 -4.47 16.91 4.56
CA MET A 2 -4.66 17.08 6.00
C MET A 2 -3.34 16.93 6.74
N GLU A 3 -3.03 17.92 7.56
CA GLU A 3 -1.82 18.00 8.38
C GLU A 3 -2.18 18.47 9.80
N THR A 4 -1.33 18.21 10.76
CA THR A 4 -1.50 18.74 12.12
C THR A 4 -1.22 20.23 12.17
N ALA A 5 -1.92 20.92 13.08
CA ALA A 5 -1.69 22.31 13.44
C ALA A 5 -1.51 22.43 14.96
N PRO A 6 -0.93 23.55 15.46
CA PRO A 6 -0.81 23.79 16.88
C PRO A 6 -2.15 23.66 17.62
N GLY A 7 -2.11 23.24 18.88
CA GLY A 7 -3.31 23.11 19.70
C GLY A 7 -4.24 21.93 19.33
N GLY A 8 -3.77 20.96 18.52
CA GLY A 8 -4.55 19.79 18.09
C GLY A 8 -5.46 20.04 16.90
N ASN A 9 -5.46 21.25 16.35
CA ASN A 9 -6.17 21.60 15.13
C ASN A 9 -5.63 20.83 13.90
N LEU A 10 -6.40 20.88 12.80
CA LEU A 10 -6.04 20.38 11.50
C LEU A 10 -5.77 21.55 10.55
N LYS A 11 -4.68 21.46 9.77
CA LYS A 11 -4.50 22.24 8.55
C LYS A 11 -5.06 21.43 7.40
N LEU A 12 -6.02 22.03 6.68
CA LEU A 12 -6.67 21.38 5.54
C LEU A 12 -6.41 22.19 4.28
N THR A 13 -6.03 21.48 3.24
CA THR A 13 -5.85 22.01 1.88
C THR A 13 -6.82 21.32 0.95
N TYR A 14 -7.66 22.09 0.31
CA TYR A 14 -8.65 21.61 -0.64
C TYR A 14 -8.22 22.01 -2.06
N GLY A 15 -8.09 21.06 -2.97
CA GLY A 15 -7.95 21.28 -4.40
C GLY A 15 -9.29 21.01 -5.09
N MET A 16 -9.85 21.99 -5.74
CA MET A 16 -11.13 21.89 -6.44
C MET A 16 -10.96 22.16 -7.94
N PRO A 17 -11.47 21.29 -8.83
CA PRO A 17 -11.40 21.54 -10.24
C PRO A 17 -12.26 22.75 -10.65
N VAL A 18 -11.71 23.63 -11.47
CA VAL A 18 -12.48 24.69 -12.14
C VAL A 18 -12.94 24.16 -13.50
N ILE A 19 -14.24 24.28 -13.76
CA ILE A 19 -14.80 24.02 -15.08
C ILE A 19 -14.82 25.38 -15.79
N ASP A 20 -13.76 25.69 -16.54
CA ASP A 20 -13.69 26.85 -17.38
C ASP A 20 -13.79 26.39 -18.85
N PRO A 21 -14.60 27.04 -19.71
CA PRO A 21 -14.62 26.79 -21.14
C PRO A 21 -13.25 27.03 -21.81
N ASP A 22 -12.44 27.92 -21.23
CA ASP A 22 -11.08 28.20 -21.69
C ASP A 22 -10.09 27.28 -20.92
N VAL A 23 -9.78 26.15 -21.52
CA VAL A 23 -8.92 25.09 -20.94
C VAL A 23 -7.48 25.57 -20.66
N THR A 24 -7.10 26.76 -21.18
CA THR A 24 -5.76 27.32 -20.99
C THR A 24 -5.57 28.06 -19.67
N LYS A 25 -6.67 28.33 -18.95
CA LYS A 25 -6.66 29.09 -17.71
C LYS A 25 -7.02 28.18 -16.53
N SER A 26 -6.32 28.32 -15.45
CA SER A 26 -6.51 27.70 -14.14
C SER A 26 -7.07 26.26 -14.11
N ARG A 27 -6.24 25.33 -13.67
CA ARG A 27 -6.57 23.88 -13.54
C ARG A 27 -7.47 23.61 -12.34
N GLY A 28 -7.36 24.44 -11.30
CA GLY A 28 -8.13 24.31 -10.07
C GLY A 28 -7.98 25.50 -9.13
N GLU A 29 -8.84 25.55 -8.15
CA GLU A 29 -8.75 26.47 -7.02
C GLU A 29 -8.21 25.72 -5.81
N ILE A 30 -7.27 26.32 -5.07
CA ILE A 30 -6.74 25.76 -3.83
C ILE A 30 -7.16 26.66 -2.67
N PHE A 31 -7.65 26.03 -1.62
CA PHE A 31 -8.02 26.69 -0.36
C PHE A 31 -7.30 26.05 0.81
N ASP A 32 -6.52 26.85 1.52
CA ASP A 32 -5.94 26.49 2.80
C ASP A 32 -6.82 27.04 3.94
N THR A 33 -7.02 26.22 4.96
CA THR A 33 -7.75 26.60 6.16
C THR A 33 -7.26 25.83 7.37
N GLU A 34 -7.50 26.37 8.55
CA GLU A 34 -7.25 25.69 9.81
C GLU A 34 -8.56 25.60 10.60
N ALA A 35 -8.83 24.43 11.18
CA ALA A 35 -9.99 24.21 12.01
C ALA A 35 -9.78 23.00 12.93
N ASN A 36 -10.55 22.92 13.99
CA ASN A 36 -10.59 21.76 14.88
C ASN A 36 -11.40 20.57 14.31
N LEU A 37 -12.34 20.85 13.38
CA LEU A 37 -13.20 19.86 12.73
C LEU A 37 -13.20 20.06 11.20
N THR A 38 -13.27 18.97 10.46
CA THR A 38 -13.29 18.99 8.98
C THR A 38 -14.54 19.73 8.44
N ARG A 39 -15.69 19.62 9.12
CA ARG A 39 -16.90 20.34 8.73
C ARG A 39 -16.75 21.85 8.88
N ILE A 40 -16.16 22.32 9.97
CA ILE A 40 -15.86 23.74 10.16
C ILE A 40 -14.86 24.24 9.11
N ALA A 41 -13.85 23.43 8.78
CA ALA A 41 -12.93 23.73 7.71
C ALA A 41 -13.65 23.92 6.36
N ARG A 42 -14.58 23.02 6.02
CA ARG A 42 -15.40 23.11 4.81
C ARG A 42 -16.24 24.39 4.78
N ASP A 43 -16.88 24.72 5.90
CA ASP A 43 -17.68 25.94 6.01
C ASP A 43 -16.83 27.21 5.88
N ASN A 44 -15.59 27.19 6.42
CA ASN A 44 -14.62 28.26 6.24
C ASN A 44 -14.25 28.49 4.76
N VAL A 45 -14.10 27.40 4.00
CA VAL A 45 -13.81 27.48 2.56
C VAL A 45 -15.05 27.93 1.78
N ASN A 46 -16.24 27.42 2.08
CA ASN A 46 -17.48 27.82 1.40
C ASN A 46 -17.79 29.32 1.54
N ARG A 47 -17.32 29.98 2.62
CA ARG A 47 -17.42 31.44 2.74
C ARG A 47 -16.47 32.24 1.87
N ARG A 48 -15.47 31.58 1.25
CA ARG A 48 -14.45 32.20 0.39
C ARG A 48 -14.54 31.72 -1.04
N SER A 49 -15.21 30.62 -1.29
CA SER A 49 -15.42 30.04 -2.61
C SER A 49 -16.72 30.54 -3.24
N GLY A 50 -16.71 30.82 -4.53
CA GLY A 50 -17.92 31.08 -5.32
C GLY A 50 -18.79 29.83 -5.58
N LYS A 51 -18.36 28.66 -5.10
CA LYS A 51 -19.01 27.36 -5.32
C LYS A 51 -19.21 26.64 -4.00
N ASN A 52 -20.29 25.87 -3.88
CA ASN A 52 -20.47 24.97 -2.74
C ASN A 52 -19.56 23.77 -2.85
N MET A 53 -18.72 23.55 -1.84
CA MET A 53 -17.93 22.35 -1.70
C MET A 53 -18.80 21.20 -1.22
N LEU A 54 -19.02 20.21 -2.07
CA LEU A 54 -19.78 19.01 -1.77
C LEU A 54 -18.81 17.88 -1.40
N ALA A 55 -18.86 17.40 -0.17
CA ALA A 55 -17.98 16.33 0.31
C ALA A 55 -18.18 15.01 -0.46
N GLY A 56 -19.37 14.74 -1.00
CA GLY A 56 -19.65 13.58 -1.86
C GLY A 56 -18.89 13.53 -3.19
N LYS A 57 -18.14 14.58 -3.53
CA LYS A 57 -17.27 14.60 -4.74
C LYS A 57 -15.78 14.47 -4.43
N ILE A 58 -15.42 14.27 -3.17
CA ILE A 58 -14.03 14.00 -2.80
C ILE A 58 -13.59 12.68 -3.42
N GLN A 59 -12.47 12.70 -4.13
CA GLN A 59 -11.88 11.52 -4.76
C GLN A 59 -10.72 10.95 -3.95
N ILE A 60 -9.94 11.83 -3.30
CA ILE A 60 -8.70 11.44 -2.62
C ILE A 60 -8.56 12.28 -1.35
N ILE A 61 -8.27 11.63 -0.24
CA ILE A 61 -7.86 12.26 1.02
C ILE A 61 -6.40 11.92 1.27
N LEU A 62 -5.58 12.97 1.39
CA LEU A 62 -4.16 12.89 1.65
C LEU A 62 -3.87 13.20 3.12
N PHE A 63 -3.27 12.26 3.84
CA PHE A 63 -2.88 12.43 5.24
C PHE A 63 -1.37 12.55 5.38
N SER A 64 -0.91 13.45 6.25
CA SER A 64 0.49 13.47 6.64
C SER A 64 0.85 12.23 7.47
N LYS A 65 2.14 11.83 7.43
CA LYS A 65 2.66 10.75 8.30
C LYS A 65 2.41 11.03 9.78
N GLU A 66 2.37 12.30 10.16
CA GLU A 66 2.14 12.70 11.56
C GLU A 66 0.70 12.36 11.99
N ILE A 67 -0.31 12.74 11.20
CA ILE A 67 -1.71 12.35 11.47
C ILE A 67 -1.85 10.82 11.52
N ALA A 68 -1.23 10.13 10.56
CA ALA A 68 -1.25 8.67 10.50
C ALA A 68 -0.59 8.03 11.73
N GLY A 69 0.56 8.56 12.17
CA GLY A 69 1.29 8.11 13.36
C GLY A 69 0.54 8.39 14.67
N GLN A 70 -0.27 9.45 14.72
CA GLN A 70 -1.14 9.76 15.85
C GLN A 70 -2.38 8.87 15.92
N GLY A 71 -2.72 8.14 14.85
CA GLY A 71 -3.90 7.27 14.77
C GLY A 71 -5.22 8.01 14.53
N ARG A 72 -5.16 9.21 13.95
CA ARG A 72 -6.33 10.08 13.77
C ARG A 72 -7.13 9.83 12.50
N ILE A 73 -6.66 8.96 11.59
CA ILE A 73 -7.30 8.75 10.29
C ILE A 73 -8.74 8.24 10.46
N TYR A 74 -8.95 7.23 11.30
CA TYR A 74 -10.28 6.67 11.55
C TYR A 74 -11.28 7.73 12.08
N ASP A 75 -10.88 8.52 13.08
CA ASP A 75 -11.72 9.55 13.64
C ASP A 75 -12.11 10.62 12.62
N ILE A 76 -11.17 10.97 11.72
CA ILE A 76 -11.41 11.93 10.64
C ILE A 76 -12.33 11.33 9.59
N ASN A 77 -12.10 10.06 9.17
CA ASN A 77 -12.90 9.39 8.16
C ASN A 77 -14.34 9.13 8.63
N SER A 78 -14.54 8.79 9.90
CA SER A 78 -15.86 8.49 10.48
C SER A 78 -16.87 9.64 10.32
N ILE A 79 -16.39 10.85 10.05
CA ILE A 79 -17.24 12.01 9.79
C ILE A 79 -17.91 11.87 8.42
N PHE A 80 -17.21 11.32 7.43
CA PHE A 80 -17.73 11.09 6.07
C PHE A 80 -18.76 9.95 6.04
N GLU A 81 -18.66 8.96 6.92
CA GLU A 81 -19.64 7.88 7.01
C GLU A 81 -21.00 8.32 7.61
N ARG A 82 -21.01 9.42 8.38
CA ARG A 82 -22.22 9.93 9.02
C ARG A 82 -23.12 10.75 8.11
N ASP A 83 -22.59 11.19 6.96
CA ASP A 83 -23.37 11.94 5.96
C ASP A 83 -23.52 11.06 4.71
N PRO A 84 -24.75 10.58 4.39
CA PRO A 84 -24.98 9.71 3.22
C PRO A 84 -24.60 10.36 1.88
N SER A 85 -24.43 11.68 1.86
CA SER A 85 -23.98 12.43 0.67
C SER A 85 -22.48 12.43 0.50
N ASP A 86 -21.70 11.95 1.48
CA ASP A 86 -20.26 12.02 1.49
C ASP A 86 -19.61 10.85 0.71
N ALA A 87 -18.36 11.06 0.28
CA ALA A 87 -17.65 10.17 -0.64
C ALA A 87 -16.92 9.03 0.07
N ILE A 88 -17.64 7.99 0.50
CA ILE A 88 -17.04 6.79 1.13
C ILE A 88 -16.10 6.01 0.21
N LEU A 89 -16.14 6.27 -1.11
CA LEU A 89 -15.25 5.68 -2.11
C LEU A 89 -13.97 6.50 -2.35
N ALA A 90 -13.75 7.59 -1.61
CA ALA A 90 -12.53 8.37 -1.71
C ALA A 90 -11.32 7.53 -1.26
N TRP A 91 -10.20 7.72 -1.94
CA TRP A 91 -8.91 7.14 -1.55
C TRP A 91 -8.46 7.67 -0.18
N VAL A 92 -7.90 6.79 0.63
CA VAL A 92 -7.16 7.12 1.86
C VAL A 92 -5.68 6.89 1.57
N VAL A 93 -4.89 7.97 1.56
CA VAL A 93 -3.50 7.95 1.12
C VAL A 93 -2.61 8.66 2.14
N VAL A 94 -1.46 8.09 2.47
CA VAL A 94 -0.44 8.74 3.28
C VAL A 94 0.61 9.38 2.37
N VAL A 95 1.02 10.60 2.70
CA VAL A 95 2.04 11.35 1.97
C VAL A 95 3.34 11.34 2.76
N ASP A 96 4.43 10.92 2.09
CA ASP A 96 5.80 11.07 2.59
C ASP A 96 6.28 12.49 2.30
N GLY A 97 5.89 13.40 3.17
CA GLY A 97 6.05 14.84 3.03
C GLY A 97 4.79 15.60 3.43
N SER A 98 4.63 16.81 2.91
CA SER A 98 3.47 17.67 3.17
C SER A 98 2.38 17.46 2.14
N PRO A 99 1.18 16.99 2.54
CA PRO A 99 -0.01 16.96 1.69
C PRO A 99 -0.33 18.33 1.06
N ARG A 100 -0.18 19.41 1.83
CA ARG A 100 -0.36 20.78 1.33
C ARG A 100 0.60 21.08 0.18
N SER A 101 1.90 20.86 0.40
CA SER A 101 2.91 21.08 -0.65
C SER A 101 2.65 20.24 -1.89
N LEU A 102 2.20 18.98 -1.72
CA LEU A 102 1.88 18.11 -2.84
C LEU A 102 0.74 18.67 -3.68
N ILE A 103 -0.35 19.14 -3.07
CA ILE A 103 -1.50 19.71 -3.79
C ILE A 103 -1.10 20.98 -4.51
N HIS A 104 -0.39 21.91 -3.85
CA HIS A 104 0.09 23.16 -4.49
C HIS A 104 1.03 22.86 -5.65
N GLN A 105 2.04 22.00 -5.46
CA GLN A 105 2.98 21.67 -6.53
C GLN A 105 2.32 20.93 -7.69
N ALA A 106 1.35 20.07 -7.41
CA ALA A 106 0.61 19.38 -8.47
C ALA A 106 -0.23 20.35 -9.31
N GLU A 107 -0.79 21.39 -8.71
CA GLU A 107 -1.54 22.43 -9.44
C GLU A 107 -0.61 23.34 -10.22
N ASP A 108 0.46 23.84 -9.59
CA ASP A 108 1.29 24.89 -10.14
C ASP A 108 2.33 24.37 -11.13
N ASN A 109 2.92 23.20 -10.89
CA ASN A 109 4.12 22.74 -11.58
C ASN A 109 3.92 21.54 -12.51
N PHE A 110 2.81 20.77 -12.38
CA PHE A 110 2.58 19.58 -13.20
C PHE A 110 1.78 19.94 -14.46
N THR A 111 2.22 20.96 -15.19
CA THR A 111 1.49 21.55 -16.32
C THR A 111 1.32 20.62 -17.53
N ASP A 112 2.18 19.59 -17.63
CA ASP A 112 2.14 18.55 -18.66
C ASP A 112 1.27 17.33 -18.26
N LYS A 113 0.71 17.32 -17.04
CA LYS A 113 -0.15 16.24 -16.52
C LYS A 113 -1.63 16.61 -16.60
N PRO A 114 -2.55 15.65 -16.49
CA PRO A 114 -3.97 15.91 -16.25
C PRO A 114 -4.19 16.71 -14.95
N ARG A 115 -5.42 17.16 -14.71
CA ARG A 115 -5.79 17.81 -13.43
C ARG A 115 -5.33 16.96 -12.25
N PRO A 116 -4.82 17.55 -11.15
CA PRO A 116 -4.19 16.82 -10.06
C PRO A 116 -4.99 15.63 -9.52
N SER A 117 -6.32 15.78 -9.36
CA SER A 117 -7.15 14.70 -8.86
C SER A 117 -7.25 13.51 -9.84
N ILE A 118 -7.33 13.79 -11.14
CA ILE A 118 -7.35 12.76 -12.20
C ILE A 118 -5.99 12.05 -12.23
N TYR A 119 -4.92 12.82 -12.31
CA TYR A 119 -3.55 12.31 -12.36
C TYR A 119 -3.21 11.42 -11.14
N MET A 120 -3.56 11.88 -9.93
CA MET A 120 -3.34 11.07 -8.72
C MET A 120 -4.17 9.79 -8.73
N ASN A 121 -5.43 9.85 -9.18
CA ASN A 121 -6.28 8.65 -9.26
C ASN A 121 -5.70 7.63 -10.25
N GLU A 122 -5.28 8.06 -11.44
CA GLU A 122 -4.67 7.19 -12.46
C GLU A 122 -3.38 6.52 -11.96
N ILE A 123 -2.51 7.27 -11.26
CA ILE A 123 -1.28 6.71 -10.67
C ILE A 123 -1.62 5.65 -9.62
N LEU A 124 -2.57 5.93 -8.72
CA LEU A 124 -2.97 5.01 -7.66
C LEU A 124 -3.60 3.73 -8.25
N GLU A 125 -4.51 3.87 -9.22
CA GLU A 125 -5.11 2.72 -9.90
C GLU A 125 -4.07 1.87 -10.62
N ARG A 126 -3.12 2.50 -11.33
CA ARG A 126 -2.02 1.80 -11.98
C ARG A 126 -1.12 1.07 -10.97
N ALA A 127 -0.76 1.72 -9.87
CA ALA A 127 0.05 1.12 -8.82
C ALA A 127 -0.64 -0.07 -8.15
N VAL A 128 -1.97 -0.02 -7.98
CA VAL A 128 -2.76 -1.18 -7.52
C VAL A 128 -2.81 -2.28 -8.57
N ALA A 129 -2.91 -1.94 -9.86
CA ALA A 129 -2.90 -2.92 -10.95
C ALA A 129 -1.58 -3.69 -11.03
N THR A 130 -0.46 -3.04 -10.72
CA THR A 130 0.90 -3.64 -10.67
C THR A 130 1.29 -4.14 -9.28
N ALA A 131 0.36 -4.21 -8.33
CA ALA A 131 0.59 -4.56 -6.93
C ALA A 131 1.70 -3.74 -6.22
N SER A 132 2.07 -2.58 -6.76
CA SER A 132 3.04 -1.66 -6.14
C SER A 132 2.49 -0.98 -4.90
N THR A 133 1.18 -0.95 -4.73
CA THR A 133 0.46 -0.54 -3.53
C THR A 133 -0.88 -1.27 -3.42
N ILE A 134 -1.66 -0.97 -2.37
CA ILE A 134 -2.98 -1.57 -2.17
C ILE A 134 -4.08 -0.52 -2.34
N GLU A 135 -5.27 -0.96 -2.79
CA GLU A 135 -6.43 -0.09 -2.82
C GLU A 135 -7.00 0.08 -1.43
N THR A 136 -7.03 1.34 -0.97
CA THR A 136 -7.63 1.71 0.31
C THR A 136 -8.54 2.91 0.13
N ARG A 137 -9.82 2.69 0.38
CA ARG A 137 -10.90 3.67 0.36
C ARG A 137 -11.40 3.92 1.77
N ILE A 138 -12.15 4.99 2.01
CA ILE A 138 -12.70 5.28 3.35
C ILE A 138 -13.45 4.06 3.90
N TYR A 139 -14.38 3.50 3.14
CA TYR A 139 -15.24 2.41 3.62
C TYR A 139 -14.46 1.16 4.08
N ASN A 140 -13.41 0.76 3.34
CA ASN A 140 -12.66 -0.43 3.72
C ASN A 140 -11.61 -0.13 4.81
N TYR A 141 -11.06 1.09 4.84
CA TYR A 141 -10.20 1.52 5.94
C TYR A 141 -10.94 1.49 7.27
N ASP A 142 -12.15 2.06 7.31
CA ASP A 142 -12.94 2.18 8.52
C ASP A 142 -13.48 0.80 8.97
N LEU A 143 -13.88 -0.06 8.03
CA LEU A 143 -14.25 -1.44 8.32
C LEU A 143 -13.10 -2.23 8.98
N ILE A 144 -11.89 -2.10 8.46
CA ILE A 144 -10.71 -2.77 9.03
C ILE A 144 -10.33 -2.15 10.38
N SER A 145 -10.49 -0.84 10.55
CA SER A 145 -10.14 -0.14 11.80
C SER A 145 -10.89 -0.67 13.04
N VAL A 146 -12.10 -1.21 12.83
CA VAL A 146 -12.91 -1.80 13.91
C VAL A 146 -12.77 -3.33 14.00
N ALA A 147 -12.07 -3.96 13.06
CA ALA A 147 -11.88 -5.41 13.06
C ALA A 147 -10.74 -5.82 14.03
N PRO A 148 -10.94 -6.80 14.90
CA PRO A 148 -10.00 -7.09 15.99
C PRO A 148 -8.76 -7.90 15.58
N GLY A 149 -8.73 -8.46 14.36
CA GLY A 149 -7.69 -9.43 13.94
C GLY A 149 -7.00 -9.06 12.62
N ILE A 150 -7.06 -7.80 12.21
CA ILE A 150 -6.42 -7.29 11.00
C ILE A 150 -6.07 -5.82 11.21
N ASP A 151 -4.99 -5.35 10.61
CA ASP A 151 -4.58 -3.95 10.63
C ASP A 151 -4.66 -3.29 9.25
N ASN A 152 -4.84 -1.98 9.24
CA ASN A 152 -4.90 -1.19 8.02
C ASN A 152 -3.55 -1.12 7.29
N ILE A 153 -3.67 -0.91 5.99
CA ILE A 153 -2.58 -0.60 5.07
C ILE A 153 -3.10 0.44 4.07
N THR A 154 -2.28 1.42 3.71
CA THR A 154 -2.67 2.48 2.75
C THR A 154 -1.58 2.75 1.74
N PRO A 155 -1.89 3.28 0.55
CA PRO A 155 -0.87 3.81 -0.34
C PRO A 155 0.01 4.85 0.35
N LEU A 156 1.31 4.80 0.03
CA LEU A 156 2.30 5.79 0.42
C LEU A 156 2.85 6.47 -0.83
N ILE A 157 2.66 7.79 -0.93
CA ILE A 157 3.13 8.58 -2.07
C ILE A 157 4.07 9.69 -1.63
N LYS A 158 4.89 10.17 -2.55
CA LYS A 158 5.72 11.38 -2.37
C LYS A 158 5.75 12.21 -3.65
N ILE A 159 6.19 13.46 -3.50
CA ILE A 159 6.57 14.30 -4.65
C ILE A 159 7.93 13.83 -5.18
N ALA A 160 8.06 13.68 -6.47
CA ALA A 160 9.31 13.37 -7.18
C ALA A 160 9.42 14.30 -8.39
N ASP A 161 10.25 15.33 -8.29
CA ASP A 161 10.38 16.40 -9.26
C ASP A 161 9.00 16.98 -9.69
N LYS A 162 8.64 16.85 -10.97
CA LYS A 162 7.35 17.28 -11.54
C LYS A 162 6.35 16.11 -11.65
N SER A 163 6.40 15.21 -10.70
CA SER A 163 5.53 14.02 -10.69
C SER A 163 5.23 13.56 -9.27
N ILE A 164 4.38 12.55 -9.16
CA ILE A 164 4.11 11.83 -7.92
C ILE A 164 4.62 10.40 -8.06
N GLU A 165 5.37 9.94 -7.07
CA GLU A 165 5.84 8.57 -6.97
C GLU A 165 5.04 7.81 -5.92
N VAL A 166 4.54 6.62 -6.28
CA VAL A 166 4.02 5.65 -5.32
C VAL A 166 5.19 4.86 -4.76
N LYS A 167 5.52 5.09 -3.49
CA LYS A 167 6.66 4.43 -2.83
C LYS A 167 6.38 2.98 -2.40
N GLY A 168 5.12 2.61 -2.31
CA GLY A 168 4.64 1.36 -1.74
C GLY A 168 3.46 1.62 -0.82
N SER A 169 3.54 1.12 0.42
CA SER A 169 2.43 1.27 1.37
C SER A 169 2.89 1.62 2.78
N ALA A 170 2.01 2.30 3.51
CA ALA A 170 2.12 2.56 4.94
C ALA A 170 1.39 1.45 5.72
N LEU A 171 2.04 0.91 6.74
CA LEU A 171 1.55 -0.15 7.61
C LEU A 171 1.06 0.41 8.94
N PHE A 172 -0.03 -0.11 9.44
CA PHE A 172 -0.66 0.34 10.67
C PHE A 172 -0.70 -0.75 11.73
N SER A 173 -0.77 -0.34 12.99
CA SER A 173 -1.06 -1.19 14.13
C SER A 173 -1.94 -0.41 15.10
N LYS A 174 -3.08 -0.99 15.49
CA LYS A 174 -4.07 -0.30 16.37
C LYS A 174 -4.42 1.11 15.88
N GLY A 175 -4.62 1.27 14.56
CA GLY A 175 -4.97 2.54 13.93
C GLY A 175 -3.82 3.53 13.75
N LYS A 176 -2.61 3.26 14.26
CA LYS A 176 -1.43 4.12 14.12
C LYS A 176 -0.49 3.60 13.04
N MET A 177 0.00 4.47 12.19
CA MET A 177 1.07 4.13 11.26
C MET A 177 2.34 3.77 12.05
N VAL A 178 2.89 2.58 11.78
CA VAL A 178 4.05 2.03 12.49
C VAL A 178 5.23 1.70 11.57
N GLY A 179 5.03 1.68 10.25
CA GLY A 179 6.09 1.37 9.30
C GLY A 179 5.66 1.60 7.87
N THR A 180 6.58 1.31 6.95
CA THR A 180 6.37 1.39 5.49
C THR A 180 7.00 0.22 4.80
N ILE A 181 6.49 -0.14 3.65
CA ILE A 181 7.08 -1.11 2.72
C ILE A 181 7.20 -0.48 1.33
N ASN A 182 8.20 -0.91 0.57
CA ASN A 182 8.38 -0.45 -0.81
C ASN A 182 7.44 -1.18 -1.79
N ALA A 183 7.50 -0.81 -3.07
CA ALA A 183 6.61 -1.36 -4.11
C ALA A 183 6.80 -2.87 -4.32
N GLN A 184 8.04 -3.38 -4.29
CA GLN A 184 8.34 -4.81 -4.44
C GLN A 184 7.83 -5.60 -3.23
N GLU A 185 8.12 -5.15 -2.02
CA GLU A 185 7.60 -5.73 -0.78
C GLU A 185 6.07 -5.73 -0.75
N ASN A 186 5.45 -4.69 -1.30
CA ASN A 186 3.98 -4.62 -1.41
C ASN A 186 3.43 -5.69 -2.37
N GLY A 187 4.12 -6.00 -3.46
CA GLY A 187 3.77 -7.10 -4.36
C GLY A 187 3.75 -8.45 -3.63
N LEU A 188 4.79 -8.74 -2.86
CA LEU A 188 4.88 -9.95 -2.03
C LEU A 188 3.80 -9.96 -0.94
N LEU A 189 3.60 -8.84 -0.23
CA LEU A 189 2.54 -8.74 0.77
C LEU A 189 1.15 -8.94 0.18
N THR A 190 0.86 -8.31 -0.96
CA THR A 190 -0.42 -8.46 -1.64
C THR A 190 -0.67 -9.91 -2.04
N SER A 191 0.37 -10.65 -2.45
CA SER A 191 0.29 -12.09 -2.74
C SER A 191 -0.06 -12.92 -1.50
N MET A 192 0.39 -12.50 -0.31
CA MET A 192 0.02 -13.14 0.96
C MET A 192 -1.39 -12.75 1.43
N MET A 193 -1.85 -11.53 1.13
CA MET A 193 -3.19 -11.05 1.52
C MET A 193 -4.31 -11.63 0.66
N LYS A 194 -4.14 -11.64 -0.66
CA LYS A 194 -5.16 -12.07 -1.62
C LYS A 194 -4.53 -12.75 -2.83
N THR A 195 -5.30 -13.54 -3.56
CA THR A 195 -4.83 -14.08 -4.83
C THR A 195 -4.83 -12.99 -5.88
N LEU A 196 -3.68 -12.79 -6.52
CA LEU A 196 -3.47 -11.82 -7.59
C LEU A 196 -3.91 -12.40 -8.95
N LYS A 197 -5.20 -12.73 -9.11
CA LYS A 197 -5.72 -13.23 -10.39
C LYS A 197 -5.41 -12.22 -11.50
N HIS A 198 -4.69 -12.68 -12.55
CA HIS A 198 -4.35 -11.88 -13.73
C HIS A 198 -3.52 -10.62 -13.46
N LYS A 199 -2.98 -10.44 -12.26
CA LYS A 199 -2.05 -9.35 -11.94
C LYS A 199 -0.63 -9.88 -11.93
N LYS A 200 0.27 -9.04 -12.44
CA LYS A 200 1.70 -9.28 -12.41
C LYS A 200 2.40 -8.10 -11.76
N PHE A 201 3.53 -8.34 -11.15
CA PHE A 201 4.39 -7.30 -10.64
C PHE A 201 5.85 -7.61 -10.97
N THR A 202 6.62 -6.55 -11.19
CA THR A 202 8.04 -6.69 -11.47
C THR A 202 8.78 -6.96 -10.16
N TYR A 203 9.57 -8.02 -10.16
CA TYR A 203 10.47 -8.40 -9.08
C TYR A 203 11.91 -8.23 -9.56
N ASN A 204 12.62 -7.32 -8.90
CA ASN A 204 14.04 -7.12 -9.15
C ASN A 204 14.82 -8.07 -8.23
N ALA A 205 15.46 -9.04 -8.84
CA ALA A 205 16.13 -10.11 -8.14
C ALA A 205 17.66 -10.02 -8.30
N SER A 206 18.39 -10.51 -7.30
CA SER A 206 19.83 -10.69 -7.40
C SER A 206 20.17 -12.04 -8.05
N LEU A 207 21.12 -12.03 -8.98
CA LEU A 207 21.67 -13.25 -9.56
C LEU A 207 22.79 -13.88 -8.69
N LEU A 208 23.21 -13.19 -7.63
CA LEU A 208 24.21 -13.68 -6.69
C LEU A 208 23.60 -14.32 -5.46
N PRO A 209 24.28 -15.28 -4.83
CA PRO A 209 23.93 -15.71 -3.49
C PRO A 209 23.86 -14.53 -2.53
N VAL A 210 22.89 -14.53 -1.64
CA VAL A 210 22.59 -13.43 -0.69
C VAL A 210 23.79 -13.01 0.20
N ALA A 211 24.87 -13.78 0.20
CA ALA A 211 26.08 -13.54 1.01
C ALA A 211 27.15 -12.67 0.35
N ASP A 212 27.00 -12.30 -0.92
CA ASP A 212 28.03 -11.53 -1.64
C ASP A 212 27.58 -10.07 -1.83
N GLU A 213 28.15 -9.16 -1.03
CA GLU A 213 27.82 -7.72 -1.05
C GLU A 213 28.46 -6.95 -2.23
N SER A 214 29.22 -7.61 -3.11
CA SER A 214 29.86 -6.98 -4.26
C SER A 214 28.91 -6.76 -5.44
N TYR A 215 27.80 -6.11 -5.21
CA TYR A 215 26.74 -5.89 -6.19
C TYR A 215 27.21 -5.00 -7.35
N SER A 216 27.25 -5.55 -8.56
CA SER A 216 27.31 -4.75 -9.78
C SER A 216 25.98 -4.87 -10.54
N GLU A 217 25.58 -3.80 -11.28
CA GLU A 217 24.39 -3.78 -12.16
C GLU A 217 24.33 -4.97 -13.13
N LYS A 218 25.45 -5.66 -13.31
CA LYS A 218 25.58 -6.83 -14.19
C LYS A 218 24.99 -8.13 -13.63
N GLN A 219 24.44 -8.13 -12.42
CA GLN A 219 24.02 -9.32 -11.68
C GLN A 219 22.58 -9.24 -11.17
N SER A 220 21.74 -8.47 -11.85
CA SER A 220 20.32 -8.36 -11.57
C SER A 220 19.47 -9.03 -12.64
N ALA A 221 18.30 -9.52 -12.24
CA ALA A 221 17.27 -9.96 -13.16
C ALA A 221 15.95 -9.23 -12.86
N ALA A 222 15.26 -8.78 -13.88
CA ALA A 222 13.90 -8.28 -13.79
C ALA A 222 12.93 -9.40 -14.18
N ILE A 223 12.14 -9.86 -13.22
CA ILE A 223 11.20 -10.96 -13.40
C ILE A 223 9.78 -10.43 -13.23
N GLN A 224 8.91 -10.69 -14.19
CA GLN A 224 7.49 -10.48 -14.01
C GLN A 224 6.87 -11.67 -13.29
N LEU A 225 6.51 -11.50 -12.02
CA LEU A 225 5.88 -12.54 -11.21
C LEU A 225 4.37 -12.58 -11.40
N PHE A 226 3.86 -13.79 -11.57
CA PHE A 226 2.45 -14.13 -11.62
C PHE A 226 2.14 -15.06 -10.45
N GLN A 227 1.11 -14.78 -9.69
CA GLN A 227 0.69 -15.68 -8.63
C GLN A 227 -0.30 -16.72 -9.16
N ASN A 228 0.07 -18.01 -9.08
CA ASN A 228 -0.76 -19.14 -9.46
C ASN A 228 -1.75 -19.50 -8.35
N SER A 229 -1.24 -19.62 -7.12
CA SER A 229 -2.06 -19.98 -5.99
C SER A 229 -1.54 -19.43 -4.65
N LYS A 230 -2.45 -19.38 -3.68
CA LYS A 230 -2.17 -19.06 -2.28
C LYS A 230 -2.96 -19.97 -1.36
N LYS A 231 -2.32 -20.46 -0.30
CA LYS A 231 -2.99 -21.21 0.76
C LYS A 231 -2.40 -20.83 2.11
N ILE A 232 -3.25 -20.49 3.08
CA ILE A 232 -2.82 -20.22 4.47
C ILE A 232 -3.43 -21.29 5.38
N LYS A 233 -2.58 -21.95 6.17
CA LYS A 233 -2.99 -22.88 7.21
C LYS A 233 -2.72 -22.26 8.56
N VAL A 234 -3.74 -22.28 9.43
CA VAL A 234 -3.65 -21.76 10.80
C VAL A 234 -3.98 -22.89 11.76
N SER A 235 -3.17 -23.05 12.78
CA SER A 235 -3.39 -23.98 13.90
C SER A 235 -2.90 -23.36 15.21
N ILE A 236 -3.35 -23.89 16.33
CA ILE A 236 -2.84 -23.52 17.65
C ILE A 236 -2.07 -24.72 18.20
N ARG A 237 -0.80 -24.54 18.52
CA ARG A 237 0.07 -25.56 19.13
C ARG A 237 0.74 -24.98 20.37
N ASN A 238 0.71 -25.71 21.47
CA ASN A 238 1.29 -25.26 22.74
C ASN A 238 0.86 -23.82 23.10
N ASN A 239 -0.43 -23.53 22.94
CA ASN A 239 -1.03 -22.23 23.20
C ASN A 239 -0.43 -21.06 22.38
N LYS A 240 0.17 -21.34 21.22
CA LYS A 240 0.70 -20.35 20.27
C LYS A 240 0.14 -20.57 18.88
N PRO A 241 -0.15 -19.50 18.13
CA PRO A 241 -0.52 -19.61 16.72
C PRO A 241 0.67 -20.13 15.90
N VAL A 242 0.38 -21.11 15.06
CA VAL A 242 1.31 -21.64 14.05
C VAL A 242 0.64 -21.46 12.69
N VAL A 243 1.29 -20.74 11.80
CA VAL A 243 0.76 -20.34 10.50
C VAL A 243 1.75 -20.71 9.41
N ASP A 244 1.26 -21.43 8.40
CA ASP A 244 2.01 -21.74 7.18
C ASP A 244 1.36 -21.03 6.01
N ILE A 245 2.13 -20.18 5.29
CA ILE A 245 1.71 -19.45 4.11
C ILE A 245 2.37 -20.09 2.90
N TYR A 246 1.58 -20.69 2.04
CA TYR A 246 2.02 -21.32 0.80
C TYR A 246 1.72 -20.39 -0.37
N LEU A 247 2.73 -20.06 -1.15
CA LEU A 247 2.66 -19.25 -2.35
C LEU A 247 3.22 -20.03 -3.53
N ASP A 248 2.57 -19.95 -4.66
CA ASP A 248 3.00 -20.54 -5.91
C ASP A 248 3.05 -19.44 -6.97
N PHE A 249 4.23 -19.22 -7.54
CA PHE A 249 4.48 -18.22 -8.56
C PHE A 249 5.00 -18.84 -9.84
N SER A 250 4.65 -18.19 -10.94
CA SER A 250 5.36 -18.33 -12.20
C SER A 250 6.00 -17.00 -12.57
N GLY A 251 7.05 -17.01 -13.35
CA GLY A 251 7.75 -15.80 -13.76
C GLY A 251 8.15 -15.82 -15.23
N ASN A 252 8.14 -14.61 -15.83
CA ASN A 252 8.81 -14.36 -17.11
C ASN A 252 10.06 -13.53 -16.81
N ALA A 253 11.22 -13.98 -17.27
CA ALA A 253 12.46 -13.23 -17.17
C ALA A 253 12.53 -12.22 -18.32
N ASP A 254 12.21 -10.94 -18.02
CA ASP A 254 12.20 -9.86 -19.02
C ASP A 254 13.63 -9.37 -19.32
N GLU A 255 14.47 -9.30 -18.28
CA GLU A 255 15.86 -8.87 -18.39
C GLU A 255 16.73 -9.66 -17.42
N TYR A 256 17.74 -10.35 -17.90
CA TYR A 256 18.63 -11.17 -17.08
C TYR A 256 20.01 -11.33 -17.71
N LYS A 257 21.01 -11.66 -16.88
CA LYS A 257 22.38 -12.00 -17.30
C LYS A 257 22.78 -13.37 -16.76
N TRP A 258 21.91 -14.35 -16.88
CA TRP A 258 22.18 -15.74 -16.54
C TRP A 258 22.61 -16.49 -17.80
N ASP A 259 23.70 -17.27 -17.72
CA ASP A 259 24.17 -18.02 -18.85
C ASP A 259 23.25 -19.21 -19.16
N ASN A 260 22.86 -19.32 -20.43
CA ASN A 260 22.37 -20.54 -21.06
C ASN A 260 21.05 -21.12 -20.51
N LEU A 261 19.99 -20.29 -20.38
CA LEU A 261 18.64 -20.76 -20.01
C LEU A 261 18.00 -21.73 -21.03
N ASN A 262 18.73 -22.08 -22.12
CA ASN A 262 18.31 -23.15 -23.05
C ASN A 262 18.62 -24.56 -22.51
N ASP A 263 19.41 -24.68 -21.42
CA ASP A 263 19.66 -25.96 -20.75
C ASP A 263 18.70 -26.16 -19.58
N GLU A 264 17.98 -27.27 -19.57
CA GLU A 264 17.03 -27.63 -18.49
C GLU A 264 17.66 -27.59 -17.07
N LYS A 265 18.96 -27.92 -16.98
CA LYS A 265 19.69 -27.87 -15.70
C LYS A 265 19.91 -26.43 -15.22
N GLU A 266 20.15 -25.50 -16.13
CA GLU A 266 20.33 -24.09 -15.80
C GLU A 266 18.98 -23.46 -15.46
N VAL A 267 17.91 -23.81 -16.17
CA VAL A 267 16.54 -23.39 -15.82
C VAL A 267 16.19 -23.88 -14.42
N LYS A 268 16.50 -25.12 -14.08
CA LYS A 268 16.23 -25.66 -12.73
C LYS A 268 17.02 -24.91 -11.64
N LYS A 269 18.29 -24.59 -11.89
CA LYS A 269 19.09 -23.79 -10.95
C LYS A 269 18.52 -22.37 -10.78
N PHE A 270 18.03 -21.78 -11.86
CA PHE A 270 17.38 -20.49 -11.85
C PHE A 270 16.10 -20.53 -10.99
N ASP A 271 15.23 -21.53 -11.21
CA ASP A 271 14.03 -21.75 -10.43
C ASP A 271 14.32 -21.91 -8.93
N GLU A 272 15.29 -22.76 -8.59
CA GLU A 272 15.70 -23.00 -7.21
C GLU A 272 16.23 -21.72 -6.54
N HIS A 273 17.08 -20.96 -7.24
CA HIS A 273 17.66 -19.72 -6.76
C HIS A 273 16.60 -18.66 -6.47
N PHE A 274 15.68 -18.43 -7.41
CA PHE A 274 14.64 -17.41 -7.23
C PHE A 274 13.56 -17.85 -6.27
N GLN A 275 13.23 -19.12 -6.23
CA GLN A 275 12.34 -19.68 -5.21
C GLN A 275 12.87 -19.39 -3.79
N GLU A 276 14.16 -19.66 -3.57
CA GLU A 276 14.80 -19.41 -2.28
C GLU A 276 14.81 -17.90 -1.94
N GLN A 277 15.17 -17.05 -2.90
CA GLN A 277 15.21 -15.60 -2.70
C GLN A 277 13.84 -15.02 -2.37
N ILE A 278 12.80 -15.36 -3.16
CA ILE A 278 11.43 -14.89 -2.91
C ILE A 278 10.94 -15.39 -1.53
N GLN A 279 11.25 -16.64 -1.17
CA GLN A 279 10.89 -17.20 0.14
C GLN A 279 11.55 -16.44 1.28
N GLN A 280 12.86 -16.14 1.17
CA GLN A 280 13.58 -15.37 2.18
C GLN A 280 13.03 -13.95 2.32
N GLU A 281 12.69 -13.27 1.21
CA GLU A 281 12.10 -11.94 1.26
C GLU A 281 10.70 -11.96 1.86
N CYS A 282 9.86 -12.93 1.51
CA CYS A 282 8.56 -13.12 2.15
C CYS A 282 8.71 -13.34 3.67
N GLN A 283 9.67 -14.15 4.09
CA GLN A 283 9.91 -14.41 5.50
C GLN A 283 10.43 -13.17 6.24
N LYS A 284 11.38 -12.43 5.66
CA LYS A 284 11.86 -11.14 6.21
C LYS A 284 10.72 -10.13 6.35
N LEU A 285 9.82 -10.08 5.37
CA LEU A 285 8.66 -9.18 5.41
C LEU A 285 7.70 -9.56 6.55
N ILE A 286 7.44 -10.85 6.78
CA ILE A 286 6.66 -11.34 7.93
C ILE A 286 7.33 -10.93 9.25
N GLU A 287 8.63 -11.16 9.38
CA GLU A 287 9.40 -10.80 10.59
C GLU A 287 9.37 -9.28 10.84
N TYR A 288 9.49 -8.48 9.80
CA TYR A 288 9.35 -7.04 9.89
C TYR A 288 7.97 -6.63 10.39
N MET A 289 6.89 -7.18 9.79
CA MET A 289 5.52 -6.90 10.22
C MET A 289 5.25 -7.34 11.68
N GLN A 290 5.77 -8.50 12.08
CA GLN A 290 5.70 -8.95 13.47
C GLN A 290 6.46 -8.01 14.44
N LYS A 291 7.65 -7.55 14.06
CA LYS A 291 8.45 -6.61 14.84
C LYS A 291 7.70 -5.31 15.11
N ILE A 292 7.07 -4.73 14.08
CA ILE A 292 6.28 -3.50 14.22
C ILE A 292 4.86 -3.73 14.74
N GLY A 293 4.41 -4.99 14.80
CA GLY A 293 3.09 -5.39 15.30
C GLY A 293 1.94 -5.07 14.35
N SER A 294 2.17 -5.09 13.05
CA SER A 294 1.17 -4.85 12.00
C SER A 294 0.78 -6.15 11.33
N ASP A 295 -0.50 -6.50 11.35
CA ASP A 295 -1.09 -7.69 10.71
C ASP A 295 -2.03 -7.32 9.54
N PRO A 296 -1.52 -6.80 8.42
CA PRO A 296 -2.36 -6.47 7.27
C PRO A 296 -2.85 -7.71 6.51
N ILE A 297 -2.25 -8.88 6.74
CA ILE A 297 -2.69 -10.15 6.15
C ILE A 297 -4.01 -10.62 6.77
N GLY A 298 -4.30 -10.20 8.02
CA GLY A 298 -5.47 -10.62 8.77
C GLY A 298 -5.33 -12.04 9.32
N ILE A 299 -4.11 -12.42 9.75
CA ILE A 299 -3.87 -13.70 10.39
C ILE A 299 -4.72 -13.82 11.66
N GLY A 300 -4.89 -12.74 12.41
CA GLY A 300 -5.77 -12.70 13.58
C GLY A 300 -7.21 -13.04 13.26
N ASP A 301 -7.75 -12.51 12.20
CA ASP A 301 -9.10 -12.85 11.75
C ASP A 301 -9.22 -14.33 11.34
N MET A 302 -8.18 -14.90 10.73
CA MET A 302 -8.14 -16.34 10.42
C MET A 302 -8.07 -17.19 11.70
N VAL A 303 -7.30 -16.75 12.69
CA VAL A 303 -7.26 -17.40 14.02
C VAL A 303 -8.63 -17.30 14.68
N ARG A 304 -9.24 -16.12 14.68
CA ARG A 304 -10.57 -15.87 15.24
C ARG A 304 -11.64 -16.75 14.58
N ALA A 305 -11.60 -16.87 13.27
CA ALA A 305 -12.55 -17.69 12.52
C ALA A 305 -12.45 -19.19 12.83
N LYS A 306 -11.23 -19.69 13.09
CA LYS A 306 -10.99 -21.12 13.36
C LYS A 306 -11.00 -21.49 14.85
N ASN A 307 -10.57 -20.59 15.72
CA ASN A 307 -10.35 -20.82 17.16
C ASN A 307 -10.79 -19.59 17.97
N ASN A 308 -12.08 -19.25 17.90
CA ASN A 308 -12.62 -18.04 18.53
C ASN A 308 -12.42 -18.03 20.05
N ASP A 309 -12.51 -19.19 20.71
CA ASP A 309 -12.30 -19.29 22.16
C ASP A 309 -10.85 -19.01 22.56
N TYR A 310 -9.90 -19.37 21.74
CA TYR A 310 -8.50 -18.97 21.90
C TYR A 310 -8.34 -17.47 21.68
N PHE A 311 -8.86 -16.96 20.56
CA PHE A 311 -8.73 -15.55 20.19
C PHE A 311 -9.27 -14.59 21.25
N LYS A 312 -10.42 -14.95 21.89
CA LYS A 312 -11.02 -14.16 22.98
C LYS A 312 -10.19 -14.11 24.26
N LYS A 313 -9.26 -15.05 24.45
CA LYS A 313 -8.43 -15.16 25.67
C LYS A 313 -7.08 -14.45 25.55
N VAL A 314 -6.72 -13.97 24.36
CA VAL A 314 -5.41 -13.36 24.09
C VAL A 314 -5.55 -11.93 23.57
N ASP A 315 -4.55 -11.07 23.85
CA ASP A 315 -4.37 -9.83 23.09
C ASP A 315 -3.67 -10.17 21.78
N TRP A 316 -4.40 -10.05 20.65
CA TRP A 316 -3.89 -10.46 19.36
C TRP A 316 -2.61 -9.71 18.98
N HIS A 317 -2.54 -8.41 19.18
CA HIS A 317 -1.35 -7.62 18.77
C HIS A 317 -0.08 -8.08 19.51
N THR A 318 -0.18 -8.47 20.78
CA THR A 318 0.93 -9.05 21.53
C THR A 318 1.23 -10.46 21.04
N THR A 319 0.19 -11.26 20.81
CA THR A 319 0.29 -12.66 20.36
C THR A 319 0.89 -12.76 18.96
N TYR A 320 0.52 -11.88 18.04
CA TYR A 320 1.02 -11.83 16.67
C TYR A 320 2.55 -11.69 16.61
N LYS A 321 3.13 -10.85 17.48
CA LYS A 321 4.60 -10.66 17.57
C LYS A 321 5.37 -11.95 17.89
N SER A 322 4.74 -12.92 18.54
CA SER A 322 5.35 -14.18 18.95
C SER A 322 4.77 -15.40 18.23
N ALA A 323 3.85 -15.19 17.28
CA ALA A 323 3.29 -16.27 16.47
C ALA A 323 4.38 -16.89 15.58
N GLN A 324 4.34 -18.21 15.43
CA GLN A 324 5.22 -18.89 14.48
C GLN A 324 4.58 -18.79 13.09
N ILE A 325 5.18 -18.00 12.21
CA ILE A 325 4.69 -17.80 10.83
C ILE A 325 5.81 -18.20 9.88
N THR A 326 5.52 -19.16 9.01
CA THR A 326 6.49 -19.71 8.04
C THR A 326 5.93 -19.53 6.64
N THR A 327 6.76 -19.03 5.72
CA THR A 327 6.44 -18.91 4.31
C THR A 327 7.04 -20.08 3.53
N HIS A 328 6.28 -20.60 2.58
CA HIS A 328 6.68 -21.65 1.65
C HIS A 328 6.38 -21.16 0.24
N VAL A 329 7.41 -21.00 -0.56
CA VAL A 329 7.32 -20.49 -1.93
C VAL A 329 7.66 -21.59 -2.91
N LYS A 330 6.89 -21.66 -4.01
CA LYS A 330 7.26 -22.36 -5.26
C LYS A 330 7.38 -21.31 -6.34
N PHE A 331 8.38 -21.48 -7.21
CA PHE A 331 8.60 -20.62 -8.35
C PHE A 331 8.91 -21.48 -9.59
N HIS A 332 8.35 -21.08 -10.74
CA HIS A 332 8.59 -21.71 -12.03
C HIS A 332 8.78 -20.63 -13.10
N LEU A 333 9.89 -20.68 -13.80
CA LEU A 333 10.13 -19.85 -14.99
C LEU A 333 9.25 -20.37 -16.14
N ILE A 334 8.47 -19.47 -16.78
CA ILE A 334 7.60 -19.81 -17.90
C ILE A 334 8.23 -19.41 -19.24
N GLU A 335 8.70 -18.17 -19.32
CA GLU A 335 9.28 -17.59 -20.53
C GLU A 335 10.60 -16.91 -20.20
N TYR A 336 11.58 -17.16 -21.02
CA TYR A 336 12.86 -16.48 -21.06
C TYR A 336 13.10 -16.10 -22.51
N GLY A 337 13.24 -14.81 -22.80
CA GLY A 337 13.23 -14.28 -24.17
C GLY A 337 14.08 -15.10 -25.14
N ASP A 338 13.54 -15.33 -26.34
CA ASP A 338 14.26 -15.88 -27.47
C ASP A 338 15.37 -14.90 -27.92
N ILE A 339 16.53 -14.96 -27.28
CA ILE A 339 17.76 -14.43 -27.87
C ILE A 339 18.48 -15.65 -28.44
N GLN A 340 18.34 -15.82 -29.77
CA GLN A 340 19.19 -16.69 -30.58
C GLN A 340 20.60 -16.10 -30.68
#